data_49301cf6d395bb493109ade07e21f30c
#
_entry.id   49301cf6d395bb493109ade07e21f30c
#
_cell.length_a   1.000
_cell.length_b   1.000
_cell.length_c   1.000
_cell.angle_alpha   90.00
_cell.angle_beta   90.00
_cell.angle_gamma   90.00
#
_symmetry.space_group_name_H-M   'P 1'
#
loop_
_entity.id
_entity.type
_entity.pdbx_description
1 polymer ?
#
loop_
_entity_poly.entity_id
_entity_poly.type
_entity_poly.pdbx_seq_one_letter_code
_entity_poly.pdbx_strand_id
1 'polypeptide(L)'
;HSRKHLPWNLGQFGSNTSFTMTRTNYVAAVDAVEKLLEIAASDLGGTPEDYDIGGERVFLRSNPSRSMSYAEAARRAIELGGKYSGQTPPEGINPMTTASVAGLAGTGLIGVAKDNLEKQGTVPALAAGFIQIELDLETGKYHILDYLGVADCGTVLHPQGLAGQI
;
A
#
# COMPACT_ATOMS: atom_id res chain seq x y z
N HIS A 1 16.99 4.83 -11.19
CA HIS A 1 15.98 4.00 -10.51
C HIS A 1 15.83 2.68 -11.27
N SER A 2 16.08 1.56 -10.59
CA SER A 2 15.84 0.24 -11.16
C SER A 2 14.34 -0.01 -11.23
N ARG A 3 13.81 -0.23 -12.42
CA ARG A 3 12.43 -0.74 -12.60
C ARG A 3 12.37 -2.27 -12.49
N LYS A 4 13.51 -2.91 -12.26
CA LYS A 4 13.59 -4.35 -11.99
C LYS A 4 13.06 -4.60 -10.58
N HIS A 5 12.30 -5.63 -10.41
CA HIS A 5 11.76 -6.04 -9.11
C HIS A 5 10.67 -5.13 -8.50
N LEU A 6 9.97 -4.34 -9.30
CA LEU A 6 8.77 -3.67 -8.85
C LEU A 6 7.54 -4.55 -9.10
N PRO A 7 6.62 -4.65 -8.13
CA PRO A 7 5.37 -5.35 -8.33
C PRO A 7 4.51 -4.64 -9.39
N TRP A 8 3.62 -5.39 -9.98
CA TRP A 8 2.63 -4.82 -10.90
C TRP A 8 1.73 -3.81 -10.19
N ASN A 9 1.42 -2.73 -10.89
CA ASN A 9 0.51 -1.69 -10.44
C ASN A 9 -0.44 -1.33 -11.60
N LEU A 10 -1.73 -1.31 -11.34
CA LEU A 10 -2.74 -0.98 -12.34
C LEU A 10 -2.66 0.47 -12.83
N GLY A 11 -2.08 1.35 -12.05
CA GLY A 11 -2.06 2.80 -12.28
C GLY A 11 -3.07 3.55 -11.41
N GLN A 12 -3.27 4.83 -11.73
CA GLN A 12 -4.08 5.75 -10.94
C GLN A 12 -5.34 6.12 -11.70
N PHE A 13 -6.46 5.58 -11.27
CA PHE A 13 -7.78 5.82 -11.86
C PHE A 13 -8.77 6.17 -10.75
N GLY A 14 -9.67 7.12 -11.00
CA GLY A 14 -10.71 7.51 -10.04
C GLY A 14 -10.16 8.05 -8.71
N SER A 15 -9.00 8.71 -8.72
CA SER A 15 -8.35 9.31 -7.53
C SER A 15 -8.13 8.32 -6.38
N ASN A 16 -7.84 7.06 -6.70
CA ASN A 16 -7.77 5.97 -5.72
C ASN A 16 -6.41 5.81 -5.03
N THR A 17 -5.40 6.62 -5.37
CA THR A 17 -4.02 6.43 -4.86
C THR A 17 -3.96 6.42 -3.34
N SER A 18 -4.44 7.48 -2.70
CA SER A 18 -4.37 7.60 -1.24
C SER A 18 -5.15 6.48 -0.56
N PHE A 19 -6.31 6.14 -1.07
CA PHE A 19 -7.17 5.10 -0.51
C PHE A 19 -6.56 3.71 -0.70
N THR A 20 -6.22 3.36 -1.94
CA THR A 20 -5.79 1.99 -2.30
C THR A 20 -4.34 1.72 -1.92
N MET A 21 -3.43 2.65 -2.27
CA MET A 21 -2.01 2.43 -2.06
C MET A 21 -1.61 2.48 -0.59
N THR A 22 -2.18 3.39 0.19
CA THR A 22 -1.93 3.46 1.64
C THR A 22 -2.32 2.16 2.32
N ARG A 23 -3.51 1.66 2.01
CA ARG A 23 -4.04 0.42 2.56
C ARG A 23 -3.19 -0.78 2.15
N THR A 24 -2.90 -0.93 0.86
CA THR A 24 -2.09 -2.04 0.35
C THR A 24 -0.69 -2.04 0.92
N ASN A 25 -0.03 -0.88 0.98
CA ASN A 25 1.30 -0.76 1.56
C ASN A 25 1.31 -1.08 3.05
N TYR A 26 0.30 -0.62 3.79
CA TYR A 26 0.17 -0.94 5.20
C TYR A 26 0.04 -2.46 5.44
N VAL A 27 -0.89 -3.12 4.74
CA VAL A 27 -1.11 -4.56 4.91
C VAL A 27 0.13 -5.37 4.49
N ALA A 28 0.78 -5.00 3.38
CA ALA A 28 2.02 -5.65 2.96
C ALA A 28 3.17 -5.45 3.97
N ALA A 29 3.26 -4.27 4.58
CA ALA A 29 4.26 -3.98 5.60
C ALA A 29 4.00 -4.78 6.89
N VAL A 30 2.75 -4.92 7.31
CA VAL A 30 2.38 -5.75 8.46
C VAL A 30 2.77 -7.21 8.22
N ASP A 31 2.42 -7.79 7.07
CA ASP A 31 2.83 -9.15 6.72
C ASP A 31 4.36 -9.32 6.68
N ALA A 32 5.08 -8.32 6.18
CA ALA A 32 6.55 -8.35 6.20
C ALA A 32 7.11 -8.30 7.62
N VAL A 33 6.53 -7.48 8.51
CA VAL A 33 6.93 -7.40 9.92
C VAL A 33 6.70 -8.74 10.64
N GLU A 34 5.52 -9.34 10.46
CA GLU A 34 5.22 -10.65 11.06
C GLU A 34 6.26 -11.70 10.65
N LYS A 35 6.63 -11.76 9.38
CA LYS A 35 7.68 -12.66 8.87
C LYS A 35 9.06 -12.35 9.44
N LEU A 36 9.41 -11.08 9.62
CA LEU A 36 10.67 -10.69 10.30
C LEU A 36 10.72 -11.19 11.74
N LEU A 37 9.62 -11.03 12.49
CA LEU A 37 9.54 -11.51 13.88
C LEU A 37 9.60 -13.03 13.95
N GLU A 38 8.91 -13.74 13.06
CA GLU A 38 8.95 -15.21 12.98
C GLU A 38 10.37 -15.73 12.67
N ILE A 39 11.07 -15.11 11.71
CA ILE A 39 12.45 -15.48 11.36
C ILE A 39 13.39 -15.26 12.55
N ALA A 40 13.28 -14.11 13.22
CA ALA A 40 14.10 -13.82 14.39
C ALA A 40 13.83 -14.80 15.54
N ALA A 41 12.56 -15.12 15.81
CA ALA A 41 12.18 -16.09 16.81
C ALA A 41 12.73 -17.50 16.50
N SER A 42 12.67 -17.91 15.23
CA SER A 42 13.21 -19.19 14.77
C SER A 42 14.73 -19.30 14.96
N ASP A 43 15.47 -18.27 14.61
CA ASP A 43 16.94 -18.31 14.59
C ASP A 43 17.57 -17.88 15.92
N LEU A 44 16.92 -16.95 16.64
CA LEU A 44 17.41 -16.44 17.92
C LEU A 44 16.69 -17.04 19.13
N GLY A 45 15.60 -17.80 18.92
CA GLY A 45 14.79 -18.45 19.98
C GLY A 45 13.77 -17.51 20.60
N GLY A 46 12.78 -18.08 21.30
CA GLY A 46 11.63 -17.39 21.83
C GLY A 46 10.44 -17.45 20.88
N THR A 47 9.51 -16.52 21.03
CA THR A 47 8.31 -16.40 20.18
C THR A 47 8.33 -15.07 19.40
N PRO A 48 7.58 -14.93 18.28
CA PRO A 48 7.54 -13.67 17.56
C PRO A 48 7.12 -12.46 18.39
N GLU A 49 6.28 -12.67 19.41
CA GLU A 49 5.79 -11.64 20.33
C GLU A 49 6.88 -11.07 21.25
N ASP A 50 7.99 -11.81 21.43
CA ASP A 50 9.12 -11.36 22.24
C ASP A 50 9.98 -10.31 21.53
N TYR A 51 9.77 -10.15 20.22
CA TYR A 51 10.59 -9.31 19.37
C TYR A 51 9.91 -7.99 19.01
N ASP A 52 10.73 -7.02 18.61
CA ASP A 52 10.31 -5.75 18.05
C ASP A 52 11.23 -5.34 16.90
N ILE A 53 10.84 -4.32 16.14
CA ILE A 53 11.60 -3.80 15.02
C ILE A 53 12.02 -2.35 15.25
N GLY A 54 13.20 -1.98 14.80
CA GLY A 54 13.69 -0.61 14.86
C GLY A 54 15.14 -0.51 14.44
N GLY A 55 15.55 0.64 13.90
CA GLY A 55 16.94 0.86 13.51
C GLY A 55 17.47 -0.19 12.52
N GLU A 56 16.66 -0.60 11.54
CA GLU A 56 16.98 -1.62 10.52
C GLU A 56 17.28 -3.01 11.10
N ARG A 57 16.72 -3.31 12.27
CA ARG A 57 16.94 -4.58 13.00
C ARG A 57 15.64 -5.13 13.55
N VAL A 58 15.61 -6.45 13.74
CA VAL A 58 14.70 -7.16 14.62
C VAL A 58 15.45 -7.49 15.88
N PHE A 59 14.92 -7.19 17.03
CA PHE A 59 15.60 -7.37 18.31
C PHE A 59 14.66 -7.91 19.39
N LEU A 60 15.23 -8.67 20.31
CA LEU A 60 14.53 -9.20 21.48
C LEU A 60 14.23 -8.04 22.45
N ARG A 61 12.97 -7.79 22.80
CA ARG A 61 12.56 -6.67 23.68
C ARG A 61 13.26 -6.71 25.04
N SER A 62 13.43 -7.90 25.63
CA SER A 62 14.11 -8.08 26.92
C SER A 62 15.63 -7.91 26.86
N ASN A 63 16.23 -8.04 25.65
CA ASN A 63 17.66 -7.87 25.43
C ASN A 63 17.94 -7.39 23.99
N PRO A 64 17.92 -6.07 23.72
CA PRO A 64 18.10 -5.52 22.39
C PRO A 64 19.45 -5.82 21.71
N SER A 65 20.46 -6.26 22.46
CA SER A 65 21.73 -6.72 21.89
C SER A 65 21.56 -8.04 21.13
N ARG A 66 20.54 -8.83 21.46
CA ARG A 66 20.16 -10.03 20.74
C ARG A 66 19.25 -9.63 19.57
N SER A 67 19.85 -9.45 18.42
CA SER A 67 19.19 -8.88 17.27
C SER A 67 19.70 -9.46 15.96
N MET A 68 18.93 -9.29 14.90
CA MET A 68 19.23 -9.62 13.52
C MET A 68 18.95 -8.37 12.66
N SER A 69 19.83 -8.03 11.73
CA SER A 69 19.59 -6.96 10.78
C SER A 69 18.52 -7.37 9.75
N TYR A 70 17.84 -6.40 9.12
CA TYR A 70 16.91 -6.71 8.02
C TYR A 70 17.60 -7.41 6.85
N ALA A 71 18.88 -7.11 6.61
CA ALA A 71 19.65 -7.78 5.57
C ALA A 71 19.91 -9.26 5.88
N GLU A 72 20.19 -9.60 7.13
CA GLU A 72 20.32 -10.99 7.58
C GLU A 72 18.98 -11.71 7.50
N ALA A 73 17.90 -11.09 7.98
CA ALA A 73 16.55 -11.65 7.90
C ALA A 73 16.10 -11.88 6.46
N ALA A 74 16.42 -10.96 5.53
CA ALA A 74 16.11 -11.12 4.11
C ALA A 74 16.87 -12.30 3.46
N ARG A 75 18.14 -12.51 3.81
CA ARG A 75 18.89 -13.70 3.36
C ARG A 75 18.27 -14.97 3.92
N ARG A 76 17.94 -14.94 5.21
CA ARG A 76 17.31 -16.07 5.87
C ARG A 76 15.93 -16.40 5.27
N ALA A 77 15.15 -15.39 4.88
CA ALA A 77 13.89 -15.57 4.16
C ALA A 77 14.08 -16.31 2.84
N ILE A 78 15.15 -16.02 2.08
CA ILE A 78 15.48 -16.74 0.84
C ILE A 78 15.79 -18.21 1.12
N GLU A 79 16.57 -18.49 2.16
CA GLU A 79 16.93 -19.86 2.55
C GLU A 79 15.72 -20.68 3.02
N LEU A 80 14.84 -20.07 3.81
CA LEU A 80 13.62 -20.71 4.30
C LEU A 80 12.60 -20.92 3.17
N GLY A 81 12.60 -20.03 2.20
CA GLY A 81 11.68 -20.12 1.05
C GLY A 81 10.21 -19.92 1.42
N GLY A 82 9.33 -20.62 0.73
CA GLY A 82 7.90 -20.68 1.01
C GLY A 82 7.24 -19.30 1.11
N LYS A 83 6.51 -19.06 2.20
CA LYS A 83 5.82 -17.78 2.46
C LYS A 83 6.78 -16.61 2.67
N TYR A 84 7.99 -16.87 3.17
CA TYR A 84 8.95 -15.81 3.52
C TYR A 84 9.53 -15.11 2.31
N SER A 85 9.78 -15.83 1.24
CA SER A 85 10.34 -15.28 0.00
C SER A 85 9.42 -15.42 -1.22
N GLY A 86 8.12 -15.57 -0.99
CA GLY A 86 7.09 -15.47 -2.03
C GLY A 86 6.91 -16.71 -2.92
N GLN A 87 7.53 -17.84 -2.61
CA GLN A 87 7.31 -19.08 -3.36
C GLN A 87 5.95 -19.71 -3.07
N THR A 88 5.41 -19.44 -1.88
CA THR A 88 4.07 -19.88 -1.47
C THR A 88 3.25 -18.64 -1.11
N PRO A 89 2.60 -17.99 -2.09
CA PRO A 89 1.77 -16.82 -1.82
C PRO A 89 0.51 -17.21 -1.02
N PRO A 90 -0.09 -16.28 -0.28
CA PRO A 90 -1.36 -16.52 0.39
C PRO A 90 -2.47 -16.94 -0.58
N GLU A 91 -3.38 -17.77 -0.12
CA GLU A 91 -4.57 -18.13 -0.88
C GLU A 91 -5.56 -16.97 -0.97
N GLY A 92 -6.36 -16.94 -2.04
CA GLY A 92 -7.44 -15.95 -2.23
C GLY A 92 -6.98 -14.54 -2.57
N ILE A 93 -5.71 -14.33 -2.93
CA ILE A 93 -5.23 -13.07 -3.47
C ILE A 93 -5.54 -12.92 -4.96
N ASN A 94 -5.57 -11.67 -5.45
CA ASN A 94 -5.80 -11.36 -6.85
C ASN A 94 -4.75 -12.04 -7.76
N PRO A 95 -5.12 -12.61 -8.92
CA PRO A 95 -4.20 -13.24 -9.86
C PRO A 95 -3.01 -12.37 -10.29
N MET A 96 -3.21 -11.05 -10.43
CA MET A 96 -2.11 -10.13 -10.76
C MET A 96 -1.13 -9.97 -9.60
N THR A 97 -1.62 -10.01 -8.36
CA THR A 97 -0.77 -10.04 -7.16
C THR A 97 0.00 -11.34 -7.10
N THR A 98 -0.64 -12.47 -7.36
CA THR A 98 0.02 -13.79 -7.44
C THR A 98 1.14 -13.78 -8.47
N ALA A 99 0.91 -13.26 -9.67
CA ALA A 99 1.92 -13.14 -10.71
C ALA A 99 3.09 -12.23 -10.29
N SER A 100 2.80 -11.12 -9.60
CA SER A 100 3.82 -10.20 -9.07
C SER A 100 4.68 -10.86 -7.99
N VAL A 101 4.07 -11.59 -7.07
CA VAL A 101 4.78 -12.32 -6.02
C VAL A 101 5.67 -13.40 -6.65
N ALA A 102 5.16 -14.17 -7.61
CA ALA A 102 5.93 -15.18 -8.33
C ALA A 102 7.14 -14.57 -9.07
N GLY A 103 6.97 -13.38 -9.66
CA GLY A 103 8.07 -12.66 -10.34
C GLY A 103 9.16 -12.15 -9.40
N LEU A 104 8.88 -12.02 -8.10
CA LEU A 104 9.82 -11.59 -7.06
C LEU A 104 10.30 -12.75 -6.17
N ALA A 105 9.75 -13.95 -6.35
CA ALA A 105 10.05 -15.09 -5.49
C ALA A 105 11.55 -15.39 -5.42
N GLY A 106 12.05 -15.59 -4.20
CA GLY A 106 13.45 -15.91 -3.95
C GLY A 106 14.42 -14.72 -4.02
N THR A 107 13.92 -13.47 -4.14
CA THR A 107 14.79 -12.27 -4.21
C THR A 107 15.01 -11.61 -2.86
N GLY A 108 14.29 -12.00 -1.82
CA GLY A 108 14.37 -11.44 -0.48
C GLY A 108 13.16 -11.84 0.35
N LEU A 109 12.96 -11.13 1.46
CA LEU A 109 11.73 -11.20 2.23
C LEU A 109 10.63 -10.45 1.49
N ILE A 110 9.47 -11.08 1.31
CA ILE A 110 8.35 -10.52 0.55
C ILE A 110 7.11 -10.41 1.44
N GLY A 111 6.68 -9.16 1.67
CA GLY A 111 5.38 -8.85 2.25
C GLY A 111 4.29 -8.86 1.18
N VAL A 112 3.19 -9.52 1.46
CA VAL A 112 2.07 -9.66 0.52
C VAL A 112 0.80 -9.10 1.14
N ALA A 113 0.20 -8.11 0.47
CA ALA A 113 -1.10 -7.60 0.90
C ALA A 113 -2.19 -8.59 0.50
N LYS A 114 -2.84 -9.17 1.51
CA LYS A 114 -4.12 -9.85 1.38
C LYS A 114 -5.18 -8.91 1.92
N ASP A 115 -5.86 -8.21 1.04
CA ASP A 115 -6.90 -7.27 1.44
C ASP A 115 -8.21 -8.00 1.71
N ASN A 116 -8.44 -8.28 2.98
CA ASN A 116 -9.68 -8.85 3.48
C ASN A 116 -10.41 -7.86 4.40
N LEU A 117 -10.10 -6.58 4.33
CA LEU A 117 -10.82 -5.59 5.11
C LEU A 117 -12.28 -5.56 4.63
N GLU A 118 -13.18 -5.84 5.54
CA GLU A 118 -14.61 -5.80 5.27
C GLU A 118 -14.99 -4.45 4.68
N LYS A 119 -15.88 -4.48 3.69
CA LYS A 119 -16.49 -3.27 3.15
C LYS A 119 -17.49 -2.76 4.19
N GLN A 120 -17.04 -1.93 5.09
CA GLN A 120 -17.89 -1.30 6.08
C GLN A 120 -18.48 0.00 5.50
N GLY A 121 -19.75 -0.06 5.15
CA GLY A 121 -20.54 1.09 4.74
C GLY A 121 -20.26 1.60 3.32
N THR A 122 -21.01 2.62 2.97
CA THR A 122 -20.86 3.40 1.75
C THR A 122 -20.21 4.73 2.09
N VAL A 123 -19.18 5.12 1.38
CA VAL A 123 -18.57 6.45 1.49
C VAL A 123 -19.06 7.29 0.32
N PRO A 124 -20.15 8.06 0.47
CA PRO A 124 -20.63 8.93 -0.59
C PRO A 124 -19.67 10.11 -0.74
N ALA A 125 -19.37 10.47 -1.97
CA ALA A 125 -18.75 11.74 -2.31
C ALA A 125 -19.84 12.63 -2.92
N LEU A 126 -20.11 13.78 -2.30
CA LEU A 126 -21.05 14.76 -2.78
C LEU A 126 -20.30 15.89 -3.48
N ALA A 127 -20.71 16.22 -4.68
CA ALA A 127 -20.19 17.37 -5.39
C ALA A 127 -21.34 18.14 -6.06
N ALA A 128 -21.21 19.46 -6.07
CA ALA A 128 -22.11 20.34 -6.81
C ALA A 128 -21.28 21.32 -7.63
N GLY A 129 -21.69 21.56 -8.87
CA GLY A 129 -21.09 22.55 -9.76
C GLY A 129 -22.14 23.55 -10.20
N PHE A 130 -21.78 24.81 -10.16
CA PHE A 130 -22.58 25.91 -10.67
C PHE A 130 -21.77 26.65 -11.72
N ILE A 131 -22.42 26.95 -12.85
CA ILE A 131 -21.77 27.63 -13.95
C ILE A 131 -22.65 28.77 -14.44
N GLN A 132 -22.06 29.92 -14.68
CA GLN A 132 -22.69 31.04 -15.38
C GLN A 132 -22.08 31.14 -16.77
N ILE A 133 -22.91 31.12 -17.77
CA ILE A 133 -22.50 31.22 -19.17
C ILE A 133 -23.21 32.35 -19.88
N GLU A 134 -22.57 32.94 -20.88
CA GLU A 134 -23.16 33.74 -21.92
C GLU A 134 -23.28 32.89 -23.18
N LEU A 135 -24.49 32.74 -23.70
CA LEU A 135 -24.79 31.89 -24.85
C LEU A 135 -25.30 32.75 -26.03
N ASP A 136 -24.64 32.66 -27.15
CA ASP A 136 -25.14 33.16 -28.45
C ASP A 136 -26.15 32.15 -29.00
N LEU A 137 -27.42 32.55 -29.03
CA LEU A 137 -28.51 31.67 -29.44
C LEU A 137 -28.53 31.41 -30.97
N GLU A 138 -27.86 32.23 -31.77
CA GLU A 138 -27.84 32.07 -33.23
C GLU A 138 -26.73 31.07 -33.64
N THR A 139 -25.57 31.14 -32.98
CA THR A 139 -24.41 30.33 -33.34
C THR A 139 -24.16 29.14 -32.40
N GLY A 140 -24.81 29.10 -31.24
CA GLY A 140 -24.58 28.11 -30.19
C GLY A 140 -23.23 28.24 -29.46
N LYS A 141 -22.49 29.30 -29.73
CA LYS A 141 -21.24 29.57 -29.02
C LYS A 141 -21.51 30.06 -27.60
N TYR A 142 -20.68 29.65 -26.66
CA TYR A 142 -20.80 30.10 -25.29
C TYR A 142 -19.46 30.54 -24.72
N HIS A 143 -19.54 31.41 -23.73
CA HIS A 143 -18.42 31.82 -22.89
C HIS A 143 -18.76 31.51 -21.44
N ILE A 144 -17.82 30.90 -20.72
CA ILE A 144 -17.95 30.69 -19.27
C ILE A 144 -17.59 31.99 -18.58
N LEU A 145 -18.54 32.55 -17.83
CA LEU A 145 -18.35 33.80 -17.08
C LEU A 145 -17.87 33.52 -15.66
N ASP A 146 -18.40 32.46 -15.04
CA ASP A 146 -18.03 32.07 -13.69
C ASP A 146 -18.30 30.59 -13.45
N TYR A 147 -17.56 29.98 -12.52
CA TYR A 147 -17.72 28.60 -12.10
C TYR A 147 -17.51 28.45 -10.62
N LEU A 148 -18.44 27.82 -9.93
CA LEU A 148 -18.33 27.46 -8.51
C LEU A 148 -18.41 25.94 -8.35
N GLY A 149 -17.32 25.32 -7.90
CA GLY A 149 -17.26 23.92 -7.52
C GLY A 149 -17.31 23.76 -6.01
N VAL A 150 -18.16 22.87 -5.54
CA VAL A 150 -18.26 22.50 -4.13
C VAL A 150 -18.13 20.97 -4.03
N ALA A 151 -17.20 20.49 -3.22
CA ALA A 151 -16.99 19.06 -3.03
C ALA A 151 -16.87 18.72 -1.55
N ASP A 152 -17.58 17.67 -1.13
CA ASP A 152 -17.35 17.00 0.14
C ASP A 152 -16.37 15.85 -0.10
N CYS A 153 -15.13 16.05 0.31
CA CYS A 153 -14.05 15.08 0.18
C CYS A 153 -13.62 14.49 1.53
N GLY A 154 -14.38 14.74 2.60
CA GLY A 154 -14.01 14.36 3.96
C GLY A 154 -12.77 15.11 4.47
N THR A 155 -11.90 14.44 5.22
CA THR A 155 -10.68 15.06 5.75
C THR A 155 -9.68 15.41 4.66
N VAL A 156 -9.32 16.67 4.57
CA VAL A 156 -8.32 17.16 3.60
C VAL A 156 -6.92 16.79 4.07
N LEU A 157 -6.30 15.80 3.40
CA LEU A 157 -4.93 15.37 3.71
C LEU A 157 -3.86 16.27 3.09
N HIS A 158 -4.13 16.81 1.89
CA HIS A 158 -3.19 17.65 1.15
C HIS A 158 -3.94 18.81 0.47
N PRO A 159 -4.03 19.99 1.11
CA PRO A 159 -4.84 21.11 0.61
C PRO A 159 -4.52 21.55 -0.83
N GLN A 160 -3.24 21.70 -1.17
CA GLN A 160 -2.83 22.07 -2.53
C GLN A 160 -3.19 21.01 -3.57
N GLY A 161 -3.06 19.72 -3.21
CA GLY A 161 -3.46 18.62 -4.07
C GLY A 161 -4.97 18.60 -4.32
N LEU A 162 -5.77 18.89 -3.29
CA LEU A 162 -7.21 19.01 -3.42
C LEU A 162 -7.61 20.19 -4.29
N ALA A 163 -7.02 21.36 -4.05
CA ALA A 163 -7.29 22.56 -4.86
C ALA A 163 -6.97 22.36 -6.36
N GLY A 164 -6.02 21.48 -6.68
CA GLY A 164 -5.70 21.11 -8.06
C GLY A 164 -6.66 20.10 -8.68
N GLN A 165 -7.59 19.53 -7.92
CA GLN A 165 -8.60 18.58 -8.39
C GLN A 165 -10.00 19.22 -8.51
N ILE A 166 -10.22 20.36 -7.89
CA ILE A 166 -11.45 21.14 -7.94
C ILE A 166 -11.26 22.31 -8.91
#